data_b7622c9371eb78eb3c31a8cebf852256
#
_entry.id   b7622c9371eb78eb3c31a8cebf852256
#
_cell.length_a   1.000
_cell.length_b   1.000
_cell.length_c   1.000
_cell.angle_alpha   90.00
_cell.angle_beta   90.00
_cell.angle_gamma   90.00
#
_symmetry.space_group_name_H-M   'P 1'
#
loop_
_entity.id
_entity.type
_entity.pdbx_description
1 polymer ?
#
loop_
_entity_poly.entity_id
_entity_poly.type
_entity_poly.pdbx_seq_one_letter_code
_entity_poly.pdbx_strand_id
1 'polypeptide(L)'
;MCARVACPAWSSGPSTSPLCFLKHVSDVLLANVARRARDRRTQIDMGDLSVPKLGSPLTALGVTKAEAALGFEVPELLKQLYQTVGNGGFGPGYGLIGLSGGTPDDLGRDAIQLYQFYSSADPDDADWRWPVGLLPICHWGCAIYSCIECKSDGNPMWVFDPNRHDQAWTQCFIPAKRTLESWLEAWAVGTKLWNEMYVGRQET
;
A
#
# COMPACT_ATOMS: atom_id res chain seq x y z
N MET A 1 72.25 -10.12 0.05
CA MET A 1 71.25 -10.15 -1.05
C MET A 1 69.95 -10.68 -0.50
N CYS A 2 69.04 -9.79 -0.09
CA CYS A 2 67.72 -10.17 0.39
C CYS A 2 66.70 -9.95 -0.70
N ALA A 3 66.06 -11.04 -1.15
CA ALA A 3 65.01 -11.01 -2.11
C ALA A 3 63.69 -10.51 -1.41
N ARG A 4 63.08 -9.45 -1.95
CA ARG A 4 61.74 -8.97 -1.56
C ARG A 4 60.70 -9.87 -2.23
N VAL A 5 59.91 -10.53 -1.38
CA VAL A 5 58.68 -11.24 -1.82
C VAL A 5 57.57 -10.24 -1.96
N ALA A 6 57.00 -10.10 -3.18
CA ALA A 6 55.87 -9.22 -3.47
C ALA A 6 54.57 -9.92 -3.01
N CYS A 7 53.75 -9.22 -2.19
CA CYS A 7 52.40 -9.63 -1.88
C CYS A 7 51.46 -9.43 -3.07
N PRO A 8 50.55 -10.37 -3.37
CA PRO A 8 49.58 -10.16 -4.43
C PRO A 8 48.51 -9.15 -3.96
N ALA A 9 48.17 -8.23 -4.85
CA ALA A 9 47.08 -7.28 -4.68
C ALA A 9 45.74 -8.04 -4.62
N TRP A 10 44.98 -7.81 -3.54
CA TRP A 10 43.60 -8.23 -3.48
C TRP A 10 42.76 -7.34 -4.38
N SER A 11 42.12 -7.96 -5.38
CA SER A 11 41.11 -7.31 -6.22
C SER A 11 39.88 -7.04 -5.37
N SER A 12 39.56 -5.78 -5.17
CA SER A 12 38.32 -5.30 -4.60
C SER A 12 37.17 -5.71 -5.53
N GLY A 13 36.34 -6.65 -5.08
CA GLY A 13 35.06 -6.97 -5.71
C GLY A 13 34.11 -5.75 -5.68
N PRO A 14 33.10 -5.70 -6.56
CA PRO A 14 32.18 -4.58 -6.61
C PRO A 14 31.45 -4.41 -5.27
N SER A 15 31.74 -3.33 -4.56
CA SER A 15 30.99 -2.88 -3.39
C SER A 15 29.62 -2.41 -3.87
N THR A 16 28.61 -3.28 -3.81
CA THR A 16 27.23 -2.89 -4.03
C THR A 16 26.77 -2.06 -2.81
N SER A 17 26.62 -0.76 -3.02
CA SER A 17 26.07 0.15 -2.00
C SER A 17 24.67 -0.35 -1.55
N PRO A 18 24.32 -0.27 -0.25
CA PRO A 18 22.98 -0.61 0.26
C PRO A 18 21.85 0.08 -0.51
N LEU A 19 22.08 1.31 -0.96
CA LEU A 19 21.13 2.07 -1.79
C LEU A 19 20.89 1.45 -3.17
N CYS A 20 21.92 0.85 -3.78
CA CYS A 20 21.77 0.15 -5.06
C CYS A 20 20.98 -1.15 -4.91
N PHE A 21 21.15 -1.87 -3.80
CA PHE A 21 20.39 -3.07 -3.50
C PHE A 21 18.90 -2.77 -3.24
N LEU A 22 18.59 -1.77 -2.42
CA LEU A 22 17.21 -1.35 -2.12
C LEU A 22 16.47 -0.88 -3.38
N LYS A 23 17.12 -0.11 -4.25
CA LYS A 23 16.53 0.30 -5.52
C LYS A 23 16.22 -0.90 -6.41
N HIS A 24 17.11 -1.88 -6.49
CA HIS A 24 16.90 -3.08 -7.29
C HIS A 24 15.73 -3.94 -6.79
N VAL A 25 15.54 -4.09 -5.48
CA VAL A 25 14.41 -4.81 -4.87
C VAL A 25 13.09 -4.11 -5.22
N SER A 26 13.03 -2.79 -5.09
CA SER A 26 11.86 -2.00 -5.47
C SER A 26 11.50 -2.16 -6.95
N ASP A 27 12.48 -2.13 -7.86
CA ASP A 27 12.25 -2.29 -9.30
C ASP A 27 11.68 -3.68 -9.66
N VAL A 28 12.15 -4.75 -9.01
CA VAL A 28 11.63 -6.12 -9.18
C VAL A 28 10.20 -6.23 -8.68
N LEU A 29 9.89 -5.65 -7.52
CA LEU A 29 8.54 -5.63 -6.97
C LEU A 29 7.58 -4.89 -7.89
N LEU A 30 7.94 -3.70 -8.35
CA LEU A 30 7.14 -2.91 -9.30
C LEU A 30 6.84 -3.69 -10.59
N ALA A 31 7.84 -4.39 -11.14
CA ALA A 31 7.67 -5.22 -12.33
C ALA A 31 6.70 -6.39 -12.07
N ASN A 32 6.79 -7.07 -10.93
CA ASN A 32 5.90 -8.17 -10.56
C ASN A 32 4.47 -7.70 -10.35
N VAL A 33 4.29 -6.59 -9.63
CA VAL A 33 2.99 -5.94 -9.43
C VAL A 33 2.39 -5.54 -10.78
N ALA A 34 3.17 -4.85 -11.64
CA ALA A 34 2.71 -4.43 -12.96
C ALA A 34 2.30 -5.60 -13.87
N ARG A 35 3.04 -6.70 -13.81
CA ARG A 35 2.70 -7.92 -14.56
C ARG A 35 1.37 -8.48 -14.11
N ARG A 36 1.15 -8.64 -12.79
CA ARG A 36 -0.10 -9.15 -12.24
C ARG A 36 -1.26 -8.19 -12.49
N ALA A 37 -1.04 -6.89 -12.35
CA ALA A 37 -2.05 -5.86 -12.59
C ALA A 37 -2.61 -5.88 -14.02
N ARG A 38 -1.84 -6.34 -15.00
CA ARG A 38 -2.24 -6.49 -16.41
C ARG A 38 -2.88 -7.83 -16.73
N ASP A 39 -2.62 -8.86 -15.92
CA ASP A 39 -3.26 -10.17 -16.08
C ASP A 39 -4.60 -10.22 -15.32
N ARG A 40 -5.66 -9.85 -16.01
CA ARG A 40 -7.02 -9.78 -15.43
C ARG A 40 -7.53 -11.10 -14.85
N ARG A 41 -6.94 -12.24 -15.22
CA ARG A 41 -7.34 -13.56 -14.69
C ARG A 41 -6.79 -13.81 -13.30
N THR A 42 -5.68 -13.18 -12.94
CA THR A 42 -4.99 -13.37 -11.66
C THR A 42 -5.22 -12.25 -10.66
N GLN A 43 -5.88 -11.16 -11.10
CA GLN A 43 -6.16 -10.00 -10.26
C GLN A 43 -7.21 -10.26 -9.18
N ILE A 44 -8.14 -11.18 -9.42
CA ILE A 44 -9.35 -11.34 -8.61
C ILE A 44 -8.99 -12.10 -7.34
N ASP A 45 -9.03 -11.43 -6.21
CA ASP A 45 -8.84 -12.02 -4.88
C ASP A 45 -10.18 -12.41 -4.23
N MET A 46 -11.29 -11.85 -4.70
CA MET A 46 -12.63 -11.91 -4.13
C MET A 46 -13.71 -12.59 -5.03
N GLY A 47 -13.33 -13.57 -5.86
CA GLY A 47 -14.30 -14.32 -6.68
C GLY A 47 -14.81 -13.56 -7.90
N ASP A 48 -16.10 -13.71 -8.25
CA ASP A 48 -16.72 -13.19 -9.49
C ASP A 48 -16.93 -11.66 -9.54
N LEU A 49 -16.30 -10.92 -8.66
CA LEU A 49 -16.42 -9.47 -8.68
C LEU A 49 -15.72 -8.88 -9.91
N SER A 50 -16.36 -7.92 -10.53
CA SER A 50 -15.77 -7.21 -11.67
C SER A 50 -14.45 -6.56 -11.26
N VAL A 51 -13.36 -6.95 -11.92
CA VAL A 51 -12.05 -6.32 -11.70
C VAL A 51 -12.17 -4.84 -12.05
N PRO A 52 -11.81 -3.92 -11.13
CA PRO A 52 -11.83 -2.51 -11.42
C PRO A 52 -10.98 -2.18 -12.65
N LYS A 53 -11.39 -1.18 -13.39
CA LYS A 53 -10.60 -0.71 -14.52
C LYS A 53 -9.31 -0.08 -13.98
N LEU A 54 -8.18 -0.51 -14.54
CA LEU A 54 -6.88 0.11 -14.24
C LEU A 54 -6.92 1.62 -14.51
N GLY A 55 -6.63 2.41 -13.50
CA GLY A 55 -6.56 3.87 -13.61
C GLY A 55 -5.41 4.32 -14.51
N SER A 56 -5.55 5.46 -15.17
CA SER A 56 -4.42 6.07 -15.89
C SER A 56 -3.29 6.40 -14.91
N PRO A 57 -2.01 6.24 -15.28
CA PRO A 57 -0.90 6.59 -14.40
C PRO A 57 -0.97 8.04 -13.92
N LEU A 58 -0.66 8.26 -12.65
CA LEU A 58 -0.65 9.56 -12.03
C LEU A 58 0.59 10.35 -12.46
N THR A 59 0.43 11.63 -12.75
CA THR A 59 1.57 12.50 -13.07
C THR A 59 2.30 12.97 -11.80
N ALA A 60 3.56 13.40 -11.91
CA ALA A 60 4.30 14.00 -10.80
C ALA A 60 3.55 15.20 -10.18
N LEU A 61 2.94 16.05 -11.01
CA LEU A 61 2.09 17.14 -10.53
C LEU A 61 0.86 16.63 -9.78
N GLY A 62 0.29 15.50 -10.22
CA GLY A 62 -0.82 14.83 -9.53
C GLY A 62 -0.41 14.37 -8.14
N VAL A 63 0.78 13.81 -7.97
CA VAL A 63 1.34 13.43 -6.66
C VAL A 63 1.47 14.66 -5.76
N THR A 64 2.11 15.73 -6.24
CA THR A 64 2.28 16.96 -5.45
C THR A 64 0.94 17.55 -4.98
N LYS A 65 -0.07 17.55 -5.85
CA LYS A 65 -1.42 18.00 -5.48
C LYS A 65 -2.07 17.07 -4.44
N ALA A 66 -1.88 15.77 -4.57
CA ALA A 66 -2.41 14.79 -3.61
C ALA A 66 -1.79 15.00 -2.23
N GLU A 67 -0.46 15.11 -2.14
CA GLU A 67 0.26 15.35 -0.88
C GLU A 67 -0.15 16.68 -0.24
N ALA A 68 -0.31 17.73 -1.04
CA ALA A 68 -0.81 19.03 -0.55
C ALA A 68 -2.24 18.93 0.03
N ALA A 69 -3.11 18.13 -0.59
CA ALA A 69 -4.48 17.91 -0.11
C ALA A 69 -4.55 17.01 1.14
N LEU A 70 -3.63 16.07 1.29
CA LEU A 70 -3.51 15.18 2.44
C LEU A 70 -2.82 15.86 3.64
N GLY A 71 -1.91 16.81 3.40
CA GLY A 71 -1.09 17.46 4.42
C GLY A 71 0.09 16.59 4.91
N PHE A 72 0.43 15.53 4.19
CA PHE A 72 1.59 14.67 4.43
C PHE A 72 2.06 14.01 3.13
N GLU A 73 3.30 13.50 3.15
CA GLU A 73 3.90 12.80 2.01
C GLU A 73 3.33 11.39 1.86
N VAL A 74 3.10 10.99 0.62
CA VAL A 74 2.76 9.62 0.26
C VAL A 74 4.05 8.78 0.17
N PRO A 75 4.08 7.55 0.70
CA PRO A 75 5.25 6.69 0.61
C PRO A 75 5.76 6.50 -0.82
N GLU A 76 7.09 6.52 -0.99
CA GLU A 76 7.72 6.51 -2.32
C GLU A 76 7.31 5.31 -3.17
N LEU A 77 7.22 4.11 -2.58
CA LEU A 77 6.77 2.91 -3.29
C LEU A 77 5.33 3.07 -3.81
N LEU A 78 4.43 3.69 -3.02
CA LEU A 78 3.04 3.91 -3.44
C LEU A 78 2.97 4.95 -4.57
N LYS A 79 3.78 6.02 -4.51
CA LYS A 79 3.91 7.00 -5.61
C LYS A 79 4.35 6.32 -6.90
N GLN A 80 5.41 5.51 -6.83
CA GLN A 80 5.93 4.79 -7.99
C GLN A 80 4.90 3.84 -8.60
N LEU A 81 4.13 3.13 -7.78
CA LEU A 81 3.03 2.28 -8.25
C LEU A 81 1.98 3.08 -9.02
N TYR A 82 1.50 4.17 -8.46
CA TYR A 82 0.48 5.00 -9.10
C TYR A 82 0.99 5.69 -10.38
N GLN A 83 2.28 6.00 -10.45
CA GLN A 83 2.88 6.64 -11.61
C GLN A 83 3.26 5.64 -12.72
N THR A 84 3.54 4.37 -12.41
CA THR A 84 4.08 3.41 -13.38
C THR A 84 3.11 2.28 -13.75
N VAL A 85 2.31 1.84 -12.81
CA VAL A 85 1.32 0.76 -13.01
C VAL A 85 -0.03 1.35 -13.39
N GLY A 86 -0.55 2.26 -12.57
CA GLY A 86 -1.82 2.93 -12.76
C GLY A 86 -2.34 3.55 -11.47
N ASN A 87 -3.13 4.61 -11.56
CA ASN A 87 -3.71 5.31 -10.41
C ASN A 87 -4.91 4.52 -9.85
N GLY A 88 -4.64 3.37 -9.22
CA GLY A 88 -5.64 2.44 -8.70
C GLY A 88 -6.18 1.43 -9.71
N GLY A 89 -7.13 0.61 -9.30
CA GLY A 89 -7.79 -0.41 -10.12
C GLY A 89 -6.99 -1.71 -10.28
N PHE A 90 -6.03 -1.96 -9.42
CA PHE A 90 -5.27 -3.21 -9.31
C PHE A 90 -4.96 -3.46 -7.83
N GLY A 91 -4.56 -4.67 -7.48
CA GLY A 91 -4.24 -5.00 -6.09
C GLY A 91 -5.22 -6.01 -5.50
N PRO A 92 -5.10 -6.33 -4.21
CA PRO A 92 -6.00 -7.25 -3.52
C PRO A 92 -7.41 -6.65 -3.33
N GLY A 93 -8.33 -7.48 -2.88
CA GLY A 93 -9.72 -7.09 -2.65
C GLY A 93 -10.38 -6.55 -3.92
N TYR A 94 -11.03 -5.42 -3.80
CA TYR A 94 -11.60 -4.68 -4.93
C TYR A 94 -10.56 -3.79 -5.65
N GLY A 95 -9.30 -3.93 -5.30
CA GLY A 95 -8.17 -3.19 -5.86
C GLY A 95 -7.79 -1.96 -5.05
N LEU A 96 -6.62 -1.43 -5.38
CA LEU A 96 -6.14 -0.18 -4.84
C LEU A 96 -7.04 0.97 -5.29
N ILE A 97 -7.38 1.81 -4.33
CA ILE A 97 -8.07 3.08 -4.57
C ILE A 97 -7.02 4.08 -5.03
N GLY A 98 -7.30 4.78 -6.12
CA GLY A 98 -6.37 5.77 -6.65
C GLY A 98 -6.31 7.03 -5.79
N LEU A 99 -5.24 7.78 -5.93
CA LEU A 99 -5.17 9.17 -5.48
C LEU A 99 -6.06 10.05 -6.40
N SER A 100 -6.00 11.35 -6.26
CA SER A 100 -6.83 12.32 -6.96
C SER A 100 -7.22 11.91 -8.39
N GLY A 101 -8.51 11.70 -8.63
CA GLY A 101 -9.06 11.31 -9.93
C GLY A 101 -8.69 9.90 -10.40
N GLY A 102 -8.18 9.04 -9.52
CA GLY A 102 -7.90 7.64 -9.81
C GLY A 102 -9.13 6.72 -9.68
N THR A 103 -8.90 5.40 -9.66
CA THR A 103 -9.97 4.42 -9.45
C THR A 103 -10.61 4.64 -8.07
N PRO A 104 -11.91 4.89 -7.98
CA PRO A 104 -12.58 5.15 -6.71
C PRO A 104 -12.93 3.87 -5.96
N ASP A 105 -13.39 4.02 -4.70
CA ASP A 105 -14.10 2.98 -3.95
C ASP A 105 -15.51 2.72 -4.52
N ASP A 106 -16.28 1.85 -3.88
CA ASP A 106 -17.66 1.52 -4.25
C ASP A 106 -18.66 2.69 -4.07
N LEU A 107 -18.29 3.72 -3.33
CA LEU A 107 -19.08 4.94 -3.15
C LEU A 107 -18.60 6.10 -4.04
N GLY A 108 -17.67 5.84 -4.96
CA GLY A 108 -17.18 6.83 -5.92
C GLY A 108 -16.11 7.76 -5.38
N ARG A 109 -15.46 7.45 -4.23
CA ARG A 109 -14.46 8.31 -3.58
C ARG A 109 -13.05 7.82 -3.89
N ASP A 110 -12.15 8.72 -4.24
CA ASP A 110 -10.72 8.45 -4.28
C ASP A 110 -10.10 8.44 -2.86
N ALA A 111 -8.85 8.02 -2.73
CA ALA A 111 -8.21 7.86 -1.43
C ALA A 111 -8.09 9.18 -0.65
N ILE A 112 -7.99 10.32 -1.34
CA ILE A 112 -7.95 11.64 -0.70
C ILE A 112 -9.32 11.99 -0.12
N GLN A 113 -10.37 11.81 -0.91
CA GLN A 113 -11.75 12.06 -0.48
C GLN A 113 -12.14 11.15 0.68
N LEU A 114 -11.70 9.88 0.65
CA LEU A 114 -11.88 8.94 1.77
C LEU A 114 -11.16 9.41 3.03
N TYR A 115 -9.89 9.79 2.92
CA TYR A 115 -9.13 10.29 4.05
C TYR A 115 -9.78 11.54 4.65
N GLN A 116 -10.19 12.49 3.80
CA GLN A 116 -10.88 13.71 4.24
C GLN A 116 -12.23 13.41 4.91
N PHE A 117 -13.00 12.48 4.35
CA PHE A 117 -14.27 12.04 4.91
C PHE A 117 -14.09 11.46 6.32
N TYR A 118 -13.18 10.51 6.49
CA TYR A 118 -12.93 9.88 7.79
C TYR A 118 -12.21 10.80 8.79
N SER A 119 -11.42 11.75 8.32
CA SER A 119 -10.72 12.73 9.17
C SER A 119 -11.63 13.87 9.62
N SER A 120 -12.83 13.99 9.07
CA SER A 120 -13.83 14.96 9.50
C SER A 120 -14.39 14.56 10.87
N ALA A 121 -14.72 15.57 11.69
CA ALA A 121 -15.44 15.34 12.93
C ALA A 121 -16.83 14.76 12.61
N ASP A 122 -17.23 13.72 13.33
CA ASP A 122 -18.58 13.21 13.26
C ASP A 122 -19.45 14.00 14.26
N PRO A 123 -20.52 14.71 13.79
CA PRO A 123 -21.37 15.47 14.68
C PRO A 123 -22.18 14.59 15.67
N ASP A 124 -22.40 13.31 15.30
CA ASP A 124 -23.19 12.36 16.08
C ASP A 124 -22.32 11.50 17.00
N ASP A 125 -20.97 11.54 16.81
CA ASP A 125 -20.01 10.76 17.63
C ASP A 125 -18.77 11.61 17.99
N ALA A 126 -18.81 12.18 19.19
CA ALA A 126 -17.71 13.02 19.70
C ALA A 126 -16.40 12.27 19.94
N ASP A 127 -16.43 10.95 20.01
CA ASP A 127 -15.24 10.10 20.24
C ASP A 127 -14.59 9.65 18.94
N TRP A 128 -15.24 9.90 17.79
CA TRP A 128 -14.67 9.56 16.50
C TRP A 128 -13.36 10.30 16.24
N ARG A 129 -12.31 9.54 15.92
CA ARG A 129 -11.00 10.09 15.52
C ARG A 129 -10.35 9.18 14.49
N TRP A 130 -10.03 9.74 13.34
CA TRP A 130 -9.20 9.05 12.36
C TRP A 130 -7.71 9.31 12.63
N PRO A 131 -6.84 8.29 12.63
CA PRO A 131 -5.40 8.48 12.84
C PRO A 131 -4.77 9.34 11.73
N VAL A 132 -4.02 10.36 12.14
CA VAL A 132 -3.33 11.27 11.20
C VAL A 132 -2.27 10.52 10.42
N GLY A 133 -2.33 10.59 9.09
CA GLY A 133 -1.39 9.90 8.19
C GLY A 133 -1.78 8.46 7.86
N LEU A 134 -2.88 7.95 8.37
CA LEU A 134 -3.42 6.64 8.02
C LEU A 134 -4.28 6.76 6.75
N LEU A 135 -3.73 6.44 5.59
CA LEU A 135 -4.37 6.60 4.28
C LEU A 135 -5.08 5.30 3.85
N PRO A 136 -6.41 5.29 3.64
CA PRO A 136 -7.11 4.14 3.06
C PRO A 136 -6.70 3.96 1.60
N ILE A 137 -6.19 2.77 1.25
CA ILE A 137 -5.68 2.51 -0.10
C ILE A 137 -6.28 1.29 -0.80
N CYS A 138 -7.02 0.45 -0.09
CA CYS A 138 -7.63 -0.74 -0.69
C CYS A 138 -8.97 -1.05 -0.02
N HIS A 139 -9.98 -1.32 -0.83
CA HIS A 139 -11.33 -1.61 -0.38
C HIS A 139 -11.63 -3.11 -0.40
N TRP A 140 -12.34 -3.60 0.64
CA TRP A 140 -12.70 -5.02 0.80
C TRP A 140 -14.21 -5.28 0.86
N GLY A 141 -15.02 -4.26 0.72
CA GLY A 141 -16.46 -4.30 0.97
C GLY A 141 -16.84 -3.96 2.41
N CYS A 142 -18.11 -3.67 2.65
CA CYS A 142 -18.65 -3.36 3.99
C CYS A 142 -17.88 -2.28 4.75
N ALA A 143 -17.39 -1.27 4.05
CA ALA A 143 -16.54 -0.19 4.58
C ALA A 143 -15.23 -0.68 5.24
N ILE A 144 -14.75 -1.87 4.90
CA ILE A 144 -13.48 -2.41 5.36
C ILE A 144 -12.37 -1.95 4.40
N TYR A 145 -11.30 -1.38 4.94
CA TYR A 145 -10.19 -0.86 4.15
C TYR A 145 -8.84 -1.38 4.67
N SER A 146 -7.93 -1.71 3.75
CA SER A 146 -6.51 -1.70 4.08
C SER A 146 -5.97 -0.29 3.96
N CYS A 147 -5.30 0.15 5.02
CA CYS A 147 -4.74 1.49 5.15
C CYS A 147 -3.22 1.41 5.29
N ILE A 148 -2.53 2.43 4.82
CA ILE A 148 -1.08 2.59 5.00
C ILE A 148 -0.80 3.72 5.98
N GLU A 149 0.10 3.48 6.93
CA GLU A 149 0.59 4.54 7.81
C GLU A 149 1.76 5.27 7.14
N CYS A 150 1.45 6.44 6.58
CA CYS A 150 2.37 7.21 5.75
C CYS A 150 3.50 7.88 6.55
N LYS A 151 3.32 8.10 7.85
CA LYS A 151 4.24 8.88 8.69
C LYS A 151 5.22 8.01 9.49
N SER A 152 5.08 6.69 9.44
CA SER A 152 5.94 5.76 10.16
C SER A 152 6.96 5.11 9.23
N ASP A 153 8.14 4.84 9.76
CA ASP A 153 9.19 4.11 9.05
C ASP A 153 8.70 2.71 8.65
N GLY A 154 9.06 2.30 7.44
CA GLY A 154 8.64 1.02 6.87
C GLY A 154 7.19 0.97 6.39
N ASN A 155 6.42 2.03 6.57
CA ASN A 155 5.03 2.17 6.10
C ASN A 155 4.17 0.95 6.43
N PRO A 156 3.90 0.69 7.73
CA PRO A 156 3.12 -0.46 8.16
C PRO A 156 1.68 -0.37 7.63
N MET A 157 1.13 -1.54 7.34
CA MET A 157 -0.26 -1.66 6.91
C MET A 157 -1.17 -1.87 8.11
N TRP A 158 -2.38 -1.33 8.00
CA TRP A 158 -3.46 -1.46 8.95
C TRP A 158 -4.73 -1.91 8.24
N VAL A 159 -5.65 -2.49 8.98
CA VAL A 159 -7.03 -2.73 8.54
C VAL A 159 -7.95 -1.84 9.36
N PHE A 160 -8.79 -1.06 8.69
CA PHE A 160 -9.94 -0.42 9.30
C PHE A 160 -11.17 -1.28 9.05
N ASP A 161 -11.84 -1.71 10.12
CA ASP A 161 -13.08 -2.50 10.07
C ASP A 161 -14.12 -1.89 11.04
N PRO A 162 -15.05 -1.07 10.56
CA PRO A 162 -16.04 -0.41 11.40
C PRO A 162 -17.01 -1.41 12.06
N ASN A 163 -17.12 -2.64 11.53
CA ASN A 163 -17.99 -3.67 12.12
C ASN A 163 -17.45 -4.22 13.45
N ARG A 164 -16.26 -3.80 13.88
CA ARG A 164 -15.65 -4.15 15.16
C ARG A 164 -15.85 -3.09 16.24
N HIS A 165 -16.65 -2.08 15.98
CA HIS A 165 -16.97 -1.05 16.95
C HIS A 165 -17.99 -1.59 17.98
N ASP A 166 -17.48 -2.13 19.11
CA ASP A 166 -18.34 -2.57 20.24
C ASP A 166 -18.41 -1.50 21.33
N GLN A 167 -17.28 -0.92 21.71
CA GLN A 167 -17.17 0.04 22.82
C GLN A 167 -16.31 1.26 22.48
N ALA A 168 -15.37 1.14 21.56
CA ALA A 168 -14.47 2.23 21.18
C ALA A 168 -13.98 2.09 19.74
N TRP A 169 -13.86 3.21 19.04
CA TRP A 169 -13.34 3.26 17.66
C TRP A 169 -11.93 2.73 17.51
N THR A 170 -11.12 2.75 18.57
CA THR A 170 -9.76 2.19 18.55
C THR A 170 -9.71 0.71 18.22
N GLN A 171 -10.79 -0.04 18.47
CA GLN A 171 -10.90 -1.47 18.13
C GLN A 171 -11.08 -1.71 16.62
N CYS A 172 -11.51 -0.69 15.89
CA CYS A 172 -11.69 -0.75 14.43
C CYS A 172 -10.36 -0.68 13.66
N PHE A 173 -9.27 -0.24 14.32
CA PHE A 173 -7.95 -0.10 13.72
C PHE A 173 -7.06 -1.28 14.12
N ILE A 174 -6.85 -2.20 13.19
CA ILE A 174 -6.15 -3.46 13.43
C ILE A 174 -4.78 -3.40 12.72
N PRO A 175 -3.65 -3.53 13.43
CA PRO A 175 -2.35 -3.58 12.79
C PRO A 175 -2.25 -4.83 11.92
N ALA A 176 -1.96 -4.67 10.64
CA ALA A 176 -1.60 -5.77 9.78
C ALA A 176 -0.13 -6.15 10.03
N LYS A 177 0.21 -7.44 10.01
CA LYS A 177 1.59 -7.93 10.23
C LYS A 177 2.47 -7.75 8.97
N ARG A 178 2.24 -6.67 8.19
CA ARG A 178 2.91 -6.40 6.92
C ARG A 178 3.23 -4.92 6.76
N THR A 179 4.31 -4.65 6.04
CA THR A 179 4.58 -3.34 5.43
C THR A 179 3.90 -3.28 4.07
N LEU A 180 3.81 -2.09 3.47
CA LEU A 180 3.31 -1.95 2.08
C LEU A 180 4.06 -2.86 1.11
N GLU A 181 5.40 -2.92 1.22
CA GLU A 181 6.25 -3.74 0.38
C GLU A 181 5.88 -5.22 0.48
N SER A 182 5.91 -5.80 1.69
CA SER A 182 5.62 -7.22 1.91
C SER A 182 4.16 -7.59 1.61
N TRP A 183 3.24 -6.64 1.72
CA TRP A 183 1.84 -6.81 1.35
C TRP A 183 1.65 -6.91 -0.17
N LEU A 184 2.34 -6.04 -0.92
CA LEU A 184 2.34 -6.08 -2.38
C LEU A 184 3.09 -7.29 -2.94
N GLU A 185 4.20 -7.70 -2.31
CA GLU A 185 4.92 -8.93 -2.67
C GLU A 185 4.01 -10.15 -2.55
N ALA A 186 3.33 -10.28 -1.41
CA ALA A 186 2.38 -11.37 -1.18
C ALA A 186 1.26 -11.38 -2.22
N TRP A 187 0.69 -10.22 -2.53
CA TRP A 187 -0.29 -10.12 -3.60
C TRP A 187 0.32 -10.52 -4.95
N ALA A 188 1.50 -10.01 -5.30
CA ALA A 188 2.13 -10.26 -6.60
C ALA A 188 2.40 -11.75 -6.88
N VAL A 189 2.61 -12.56 -5.83
CA VAL A 189 2.79 -14.02 -5.94
C VAL A 189 1.50 -14.84 -5.78
N GLY A 190 0.36 -14.19 -5.55
CA GLY A 190 -0.95 -14.86 -5.51
C GLY A 190 -1.45 -15.23 -4.12
N THR A 191 -0.85 -14.71 -3.05
CA THR A 191 -1.36 -14.92 -1.68
C THR A 191 -2.75 -14.31 -1.53
N LYS A 192 -3.68 -15.06 -0.92
CA LYS A 192 -5.04 -14.61 -0.62
C LYS A 192 -5.03 -13.76 0.66
N LEU A 193 -4.81 -12.48 0.52
CA LEU A 193 -4.64 -11.54 1.63
C LEU A 193 -5.91 -11.35 2.46
N TRP A 194 -7.09 -11.60 1.91
CA TRP A 194 -8.34 -11.60 2.67
C TRP A 194 -8.27 -12.51 3.90
N ASN A 195 -7.73 -13.71 3.74
CA ASN A 195 -7.64 -14.67 4.83
C ASN A 195 -6.69 -14.20 5.95
N GLU A 196 -5.71 -13.36 5.63
CA GLU A 196 -4.74 -12.84 6.60
C GLU A 196 -5.31 -11.68 7.44
N MET A 197 -6.28 -10.93 6.91
CA MET A 197 -6.88 -9.81 7.63
C MET A 197 -7.66 -10.26 8.88
N TYR A 198 -8.12 -11.50 8.90
CA TYR A 198 -9.00 -12.04 9.95
C TYR A 198 -8.33 -13.10 10.84
N VAL A 199 -7.03 -13.30 10.77
CA VAL A 199 -6.28 -14.31 11.57
C VAL A 199 -6.42 -14.11 13.09
N GLY A 200 -7.05 -13.04 13.56
CA GLY A 200 -7.41 -12.85 14.97
C GLY A 200 -8.82 -13.30 15.37
N ARG A 201 -9.62 -13.89 14.47
CA ARG A 201 -11.02 -14.27 14.76
C ARG A 201 -11.23 -15.70 15.28
N GLN A 202 -10.18 -16.53 15.32
CA GLN A 202 -10.34 -17.95 15.69
C GLN A 202 -10.01 -18.31 17.13
N GLU A 203 -9.73 -17.33 17.99
CA GLU A 203 -9.46 -17.59 19.41
C GLU A 203 -10.33 -16.72 20.33
N THR A 204 -11.63 -16.99 20.34
CA THR A 204 -12.52 -16.73 21.49
C THR A 204 -13.63 -17.75 21.54
#